data_ac4ce6cc6eef10b7a31284fca033ee7b
#
_entry.id   ac4ce6cc6eef10b7a31284fca033ee7b
#
_cell.length_a   1.000
_cell.length_b   1.000
_cell.length_c   1.000
_cell.angle_alpha   90.00
_cell.angle_beta   90.00
_cell.angle_gamma   90.00
#
_symmetry.space_group_name_H-M   'P 1'
#
loop_
_entity.id
_entity.type
_entity.pdbx_description
1 polymer ?
#
loop_
_entity_poly.entity_id
_entity_poly.type
_entity_poly.pdbx_seq_one_letter_code
_entity_poly.pdbx_strand_id
1 'polypeptide(L)'
;MKTALQNLGLGDTSGYVGRWVNTRVFTSSGTYTPTPGTKRIRVTITGGGGGGGGCKAISNNETFFGAGGGAGGTVITTLILTKDSYPVTIGAGGAGGVSATNGLKGGDSSFGSVIAPGGEGGGKSGVTNTNGGNGGVPSTGGINIIGGNGGDGQSGNIGVSGEGGTSYWGGGGRAGAGGGVSGKAYGSGGGGAYDAGYSGTSMTGGKGAAGICIIEEFA
;
A
#
# COMPACT_ATOMS: atom_id res chain seq x y z
N MET A 1 24.43 14.47 -38.75
CA MET A 1 23.80 13.49 -39.68
C MET A 1 22.74 12.71 -38.90
N LYS A 2 21.53 12.60 -39.38
CA LYS A 2 20.50 11.79 -38.70
C LYS A 2 20.83 10.29 -38.81
N THR A 3 20.53 9.53 -37.76
CA THR A 3 20.67 8.07 -37.83
C THR A 3 19.62 7.44 -38.76
N ALA A 4 19.82 6.20 -39.19
CA ALA A 4 18.84 5.48 -40.00
C ALA A 4 17.45 5.44 -39.34
N LEU A 5 17.39 5.20 -38.01
CA LEU A 5 16.13 5.18 -37.24
C LEU A 5 15.43 6.54 -37.26
N GLN A 6 16.18 7.65 -37.10
CA GLN A 6 15.61 9.00 -37.21
C GLN A 6 15.08 9.32 -38.58
N ASN A 7 15.77 8.86 -39.64
CA ASN A 7 15.32 9.05 -41.02
C ASN A 7 14.02 8.28 -41.31
N LEU A 8 13.83 7.15 -40.67
CA LEU A 8 12.60 6.34 -40.78
C LEU A 8 11.49 6.82 -39.82
N GLY A 9 11.73 7.87 -39.05
CA GLY A 9 10.77 8.34 -38.02
C GLY A 9 10.59 7.39 -36.84
N LEU A 10 11.50 6.46 -36.64
CA LEU A 10 11.43 5.44 -35.56
C LEU A 10 12.21 5.81 -34.31
N GLY A 11 12.76 7.01 -34.22
CA GLY A 11 13.49 7.49 -33.07
C GLY A 11 13.51 9.01 -32.98
N ASP A 12 13.70 9.55 -31.80
CA ASP A 12 13.88 10.97 -31.56
C ASP A 12 15.34 11.43 -31.79
N THR A 13 15.61 12.73 -31.61
CA THR A 13 16.95 13.31 -31.80
C THR A 13 17.99 12.80 -30.80
N SER A 14 17.58 12.22 -29.67
CA SER A 14 18.44 11.58 -28.68
C SER A 14 18.80 10.14 -29.02
N GLY A 15 18.16 9.56 -30.08
CA GLY A 15 18.25 8.17 -30.43
C GLY A 15 17.34 7.26 -29.59
N TYR A 16 16.39 7.83 -28.85
CA TYR A 16 15.38 7.05 -28.14
C TYR A 16 14.34 6.50 -29.13
N VAL A 17 14.11 5.21 -29.07
CA VAL A 17 13.16 4.50 -29.96
C VAL A 17 11.98 3.90 -29.21
N GLY A 18 11.96 3.98 -27.88
CA GLY A 18 10.90 3.43 -27.04
C GLY A 18 10.90 1.92 -26.93
N ARG A 19 12.01 1.28 -27.25
CA ARG A 19 12.17 -0.17 -27.15
C ARG A 19 12.27 -0.58 -25.69
N TRP A 20 11.42 -1.51 -25.24
CA TRP A 20 11.56 -2.13 -23.93
C TRP A 20 12.93 -2.86 -23.80
N VAL A 21 13.61 -2.64 -22.70
CA VAL A 21 14.92 -3.22 -22.39
C VAL A 21 14.80 -4.28 -21.31
N ASN A 22 14.18 -3.93 -20.19
CA ASN A 22 14.11 -4.80 -19.02
C ASN A 22 12.99 -4.34 -18.06
N THR A 23 12.66 -5.21 -17.11
CA THR A 23 11.80 -4.89 -15.98
C THR A 23 12.51 -5.22 -14.67
N ARG A 24 12.56 -4.27 -13.75
CA ARG A 24 13.15 -4.42 -12.43
C ARG A 24 12.04 -4.35 -11.37
N VAL A 25 12.07 -5.26 -10.40
CA VAL A 25 11.07 -5.35 -9.34
C VAL A 25 11.75 -5.24 -7.99
N PHE A 26 11.28 -4.31 -7.16
CA PHE A 26 11.73 -4.12 -5.78
C PHE A 26 10.58 -4.42 -4.82
N THR A 27 10.73 -5.46 -4.04
CA THR A 27 9.83 -5.83 -2.93
C THR A 27 10.42 -5.46 -1.57
N SER A 28 11.65 -4.96 -1.55
CA SER A 28 12.38 -4.40 -0.42
C SER A 28 13.22 -3.23 -0.88
N SER A 29 13.58 -2.35 0.05
CA SER A 29 14.42 -1.18 -0.24
C SER A 29 15.79 -1.58 -0.80
N GLY A 30 16.32 -0.78 -1.71
CA GLY A 30 17.59 -1.04 -2.37
C GLY A 30 18.01 0.11 -3.28
N THR A 31 18.92 -0.17 -4.19
CA THR A 31 19.41 0.79 -5.18
C THR A 31 19.09 0.29 -6.58
N TYR A 32 18.45 1.14 -7.37
CA TYR A 32 18.23 0.91 -8.79
C TYR A 32 19.42 1.46 -9.58
N THR A 33 20.05 0.60 -10.37
CA THR A 33 21.06 0.97 -11.37
C THR A 33 20.52 0.59 -12.74
N PRO A 34 20.36 1.54 -13.67
CA PRO A 34 19.79 1.27 -15.00
C PRO A 34 20.61 0.22 -15.77
N THR A 35 19.92 -0.61 -16.53
CA THR A 35 20.56 -1.45 -17.54
C THR A 35 21.25 -0.56 -18.58
N PRO A 36 22.49 -0.88 -19.03
CA PRO A 36 23.17 -0.07 -20.04
C PRO A 36 22.31 0.16 -21.28
N GLY A 37 22.25 1.40 -21.74
CA GLY A 37 21.43 1.83 -22.88
C GLY A 37 20.01 2.31 -22.53
N THR A 38 19.58 2.15 -21.28
CA THR A 38 18.28 2.68 -20.82
C THR A 38 18.31 4.21 -20.84
N LYS A 39 17.29 4.83 -21.43
CA LYS A 39 17.13 6.28 -21.50
C LYS A 39 15.94 6.80 -20.72
N ARG A 40 14.85 6.06 -20.73
CA ARG A 40 13.62 6.39 -20.01
C ARG A 40 13.14 5.19 -19.20
N ILE A 41 12.44 5.46 -18.12
CA ILE A 41 11.81 4.44 -17.28
C ILE A 41 10.36 4.80 -17.02
N ARG A 42 9.53 3.76 -16.87
CA ARG A 42 8.20 3.89 -16.26
C ARG A 42 8.24 3.27 -14.87
N VAL A 43 7.97 4.09 -13.85
CA VAL A 43 7.92 3.66 -12.47
C VAL A 43 6.47 3.47 -12.06
N THR A 44 6.17 2.28 -11.52
CA THR A 44 4.90 2.01 -10.81
C THR A 44 5.26 1.67 -9.37
N ILE A 45 4.90 2.55 -8.45
CA ILE A 45 5.30 2.44 -7.05
C ILE A 45 4.10 2.57 -6.13
N THR A 46 4.03 1.73 -5.11
CA THR A 46 2.92 1.66 -4.15
C THR A 46 3.45 1.69 -2.72
N GLY A 47 2.84 2.49 -1.86
CA GLY A 47 3.14 2.54 -0.43
C GLY A 47 2.63 1.32 0.34
N GLY A 48 3.09 1.14 1.55
CA GLY A 48 2.62 0.09 2.45
C GLY A 48 1.18 0.32 2.91
N GLY A 49 0.41 -0.74 3.12
CA GLY A 49 -0.93 -0.66 3.70
C GLY A 49 -0.89 -0.47 5.21
N GLY A 50 -1.91 0.18 5.77
CA GLY A 50 -2.10 0.30 7.21
C GLY A 50 -2.57 -1.00 7.86
N GLY A 51 -2.25 -1.20 9.12
CA GLY A 51 -2.75 -2.31 9.92
C GLY A 51 -4.19 -2.10 10.36
N GLY A 52 -4.95 -3.17 10.54
CA GLY A 52 -6.29 -3.12 11.13
C GLY A 52 -6.26 -2.86 12.63
N GLY A 53 -7.33 -2.29 13.17
CA GLY A 53 -7.49 -2.07 14.59
C GLY A 53 -7.66 -3.38 15.37
N GLY A 54 -7.11 -3.41 16.59
CA GLY A 54 -7.29 -4.52 17.50
C GLY A 54 -8.60 -4.42 18.27
N CYS A 55 -8.93 -5.50 18.98
CA CYS A 55 -10.15 -5.61 19.76
C CYS A 55 -9.88 -6.19 21.15
N LYS A 56 -10.54 -5.64 22.15
CA LYS A 56 -10.73 -6.25 23.46
C LYS A 56 -12.04 -5.77 24.03
N ALA A 57 -12.96 -6.67 24.27
CA ALA A 57 -14.21 -6.37 24.97
C ALA A 57 -13.93 -6.01 26.43
N ILE A 58 -14.61 -5.01 26.96
CA ILE A 58 -14.48 -4.53 28.34
C ILE A 58 -15.69 -4.87 29.19
N SER A 59 -16.73 -5.45 28.61
CA SER A 59 -17.89 -5.97 29.34
C SER A 59 -18.37 -7.29 28.71
N ASN A 60 -19.01 -8.12 29.51
CA ASN A 60 -19.40 -9.46 29.11
C ASN A 60 -20.58 -9.54 28.12
N ASN A 61 -21.24 -8.43 27.81
CA ASN A 61 -22.45 -8.39 27.00
C ASN A 61 -22.34 -7.50 25.75
N GLU A 62 -21.14 -7.01 25.44
CA GLU A 62 -20.91 -6.11 24.32
C GLU A 62 -19.84 -6.67 23.38
N THR A 63 -20.17 -6.71 22.11
CA THR A 63 -19.18 -7.00 21.07
C THR A 63 -18.51 -5.74 20.62
N PHE A 64 -17.20 -5.78 20.55
CA PHE A 64 -16.36 -4.71 20.05
C PHE A 64 -15.65 -5.14 18.78
N PHE A 65 -15.53 -4.23 17.84
CA PHE A 65 -15.03 -4.51 16.49
C PHE A 65 -13.98 -3.45 16.12
N GLY A 66 -12.82 -3.89 15.71
CA GLY A 66 -11.80 -3.01 15.14
C GLY A 66 -12.09 -2.66 13.70
N ALA A 67 -11.59 -1.53 13.23
CA ALA A 67 -11.71 -1.09 11.85
C ALA A 67 -10.55 -1.60 10.98
N GLY A 68 -10.74 -1.66 9.67
CA GLY A 68 -9.70 -2.01 8.70
C GLY A 68 -8.70 -0.89 8.48
N GLY A 69 -7.45 -1.23 8.17
CA GLY A 69 -6.43 -0.27 7.72
C GLY A 69 -6.62 0.13 6.27
N GLY A 70 -6.25 1.35 5.91
CA GLY A 70 -6.28 1.84 4.54
C GLY A 70 -5.15 1.25 3.70
N ALA A 71 -5.32 1.22 2.39
CA ALA A 71 -4.28 0.79 1.45
C ALA A 71 -3.29 1.92 1.13
N GLY A 72 -2.07 1.58 0.75
CA GLY A 72 -1.10 2.53 0.21
C GLY A 72 -1.54 3.10 -1.13
N GLY A 73 -1.18 4.35 -1.40
CA GLY A 73 -1.37 4.99 -2.70
C GLY A 73 -0.38 4.46 -3.74
N THR A 74 -0.71 4.61 -5.01
CA THR A 74 0.13 4.20 -6.14
C THR A 74 0.41 5.38 -7.06
N VAL A 75 1.66 5.47 -7.51
CA VAL A 75 2.09 6.44 -8.53
C VAL A 75 2.57 5.69 -9.75
N ILE A 76 2.14 6.12 -10.93
CA ILE A 76 2.68 5.67 -12.22
C ILE A 76 3.21 6.91 -12.94
N THR A 77 4.50 6.90 -13.28
CA THR A 77 5.11 8.05 -13.96
C THR A 77 6.26 7.60 -14.86
N THR A 78 6.51 8.35 -15.93
CA THR A 78 7.66 8.16 -16.80
C THR A 78 8.72 9.20 -16.50
N LEU A 79 9.96 8.77 -16.39
CA LEU A 79 11.11 9.62 -16.07
C LEU A 79 12.21 9.46 -17.10
N ILE A 80 12.91 10.56 -17.38
CA ILE A 80 14.18 10.56 -18.09
C ILE A 80 15.28 10.38 -17.05
N LEU A 81 16.18 9.44 -17.27
CA LEU A 81 17.29 9.18 -16.37
C LEU A 81 18.33 10.31 -16.42
N THR A 82 18.71 10.80 -15.25
CA THR A 82 19.71 11.89 -15.10
C THR A 82 20.86 11.49 -14.17
N LYS A 83 20.80 10.29 -13.57
CA LYS A 83 21.79 9.77 -12.63
C LYS A 83 22.11 8.31 -12.95
N ASP A 84 23.26 7.85 -12.50
CA ASP A 84 23.72 6.47 -12.67
C ASP A 84 23.01 5.48 -11.73
N SER A 85 22.45 5.99 -10.62
CA SER A 85 21.71 5.18 -9.66
C SER A 85 20.67 6.00 -8.89
N TYR A 86 19.67 5.29 -8.36
CA TYR A 86 18.56 5.88 -7.60
C TYR A 86 18.25 5.03 -6.37
N PRO A 87 18.10 5.64 -5.18
CA PRO A 87 17.60 4.92 -4.03
C PRO A 87 16.12 4.56 -4.23
N VAL A 88 15.76 3.32 -3.87
CA VAL A 88 14.38 2.83 -3.84
C VAL A 88 14.05 2.50 -2.40
N THR A 89 13.03 3.14 -1.85
CA THR A 89 12.49 2.81 -0.53
C THR A 89 11.16 2.12 -0.70
N ILE A 90 11.00 0.96 -0.07
CA ILE A 90 9.74 0.22 -0.04
C ILE A 90 9.15 0.33 1.37
N GLY A 91 7.97 0.93 1.45
CA GLY A 91 7.26 1.09 2.71
C GLY A 91 6.80 -0.25 3.28
N ALA A 92 7.07 -0.47 4.55
CA ALA A 92 6.57 -1.65 5.25
C ALA A 92 5.05 -1.56 5.47
N GLY A 93 4.38 -2.70 5.55
CA GLY A 93 3.00 -2.76 6.02
C GLY A 93 2.92 -2.37 7.51
N GLY A 94 1.91 -1.60 7.87
CA GLY A 94 1.64 -1.23 9.25
C GLY A 94 1.22 -2.43 10.10
N ALA A 95 1.71 -2.51 11.32
CA ALA A 95 1.31 -3.57 12.25
C ALA A 95 -0.17 -3.44 12.62
N GLY A 96 -0.85 -4.56 12.81
CA GLY A 96 -2.19 -4.58 13.39
C GLY A 96 -2.16 -4.14 14.86
N GLY A 97 -3.22 -3.48 15.29
CA GLY A 97 -3.39 -3.09 16.69
C GLY A 97 -3.52 -4.32 17.59
N VAL A 98 -2.81 -4.32 18.70
CA VAL A 98 -2.90 -5.38 19.71
C VAL A 98 -3.89 -4.95 20.79
N SER A 99 -4.82 -5.85 21.18
CA SER A 99 -5.86 -5.49 22.13
C SER A 99 -6.66 -4.28 21.63
N ALA A 100 -7.18 -3.43 22.51
CA ALA A 100 -7.90 -2.21 22.12
C ALA A 100 -6.93 -1.08 21.73
N THR A 101 -6.11 -1.30 20.68
CA THR A 101 -5.22 -0.27 20.12
C THR A 101 -5.43 -0.12 18.63
N ASN A 102 -5.14 1.07 18.09
CA ASN A 102 -5.21 1.33 16.66
C ASN A 102 -4.16 0.52 15.91
N GLY A 103 -4.47 0.16 14.68
CA GLY A 103 -3.46 -0.27 13.73
C GLY A 103 -2.47 0.85 13.42
N LEU A 104 -1.28 0.49 12.98
CA LEU A 104 -0.25 1.45 12.61
C LEU A 104 -0.33 1.80 11.12
N LYS A 105 0.07 3.02 10.78
CA LYS A 105 0.21 3.47 9.40
C LYS A 105 1.24 2.61 8.65
N GLY A 106 1.00 2.33 7.38
CA GLY A 106 2.00 1.78 6.47
C GLY A 106 3.06 2.81 6.10
N GLY A 107 4.25 2.35 5.74
CA GLY A 107 5.36 3.20 5.32
C GLY A 107 5.15 3.76 3.91
N ASP A 108 5.70 4.94 3.63
CA ASP A 108 5.76 5.48 2.29
C ASP A 108 6.80 4.72 1.46
N SER A 109 6.53 4.52 0.17
CA SER A 109 7.51 4.05 -0.80
C SER A 109 7.99 5.23 -1.64
N SER A 110 9.26 5.25 -2.03
CA SER A 110 9.81 6.35 -2.82
C SER A 110 10.84 5.91 -3.86
N PHE A 111 10.86 6.62 -4.96
CA PHE A 111 11.87 6.56 -6.02
C PHE A 111 12.27 8.01 -6.36
N GLY A 112 13.44 8.45 -5.88
CA GLY A 112 13.81 9.87 -5.98
C GLY A 112 12.75 10.78 -5.35
N SER A 113 12.20 11.69 -6.14
CA SER A 113 11.14 12.61 -5.71
C SER A 113 9.73 12.04 -5.85
N VAL A 114 9.58 10.84 -6.43
CA VAL A 114 8.29 10.15 -6.57
C VAL A 114 7.97 9.44 -5.26
N ILE A 115 6.84 9.78 -4.65
CA ILE A 115 6.43 9.26 -3.34
C ILE A 115 5.03 8.66 -3.46
N ALA A 116 4.91 7.39 -3.04
CA ALA A 116 3.65 6.69 -2.86
C ALA A 116 3.37 6.56 -1.36
N PRO A 117 2.41 7.33 -0.80
CA PRO A 117 2.15 7.34 0.63
C PRO A 117 1.58 6.01 1.13
N GLY A 118 1.93 5.63 2.35
CA GLY A 118 1.30 4.52 3.05
C GLY A 118 -0.14 4.82 3.47
N GLY A 119 -0.94 3.77 3.64
CA GLY A 119 -2.29 3.85 4.18
C GLY A 119 -2.30 4.01 5.70
N GLU A 120 -3.31 4.66 6.24
CA GLU A 120 -3.48 4.85 7.68
C GLU A 120 -3.95 3.57 8.37
N GLY A 121 -3.65 3.45 9.66
CA GLY A 121 -4.13 2.35 10.48
C GLY A 121 -5.63 2.46 10.78
N GLY A 122 -6.30 1.32 10.92
CA GLY A 122 -7.69 1.26 11.35
C GLY A 122 -7.84 1.54 12.85
N GLY A 123 -8.98 2.11 13.23
CA GLY A 123 -9.31 2.43 14.61
C GLY A 123 -9.49 1.19 15.49
N LYS A 124 -9.15 1.31 16.75
CA LYS A 124 -9.37 0.29 17.78
C LYS A 124 -10.86 0.10 18.08
N SER A 125 -11.20 -1.09 18.59
CA SER A 125 -12.53 -1.36 19.13
C SER A 125 -12.89 -0.42 20.30
N GLY A 126 -14.17 -0.18 20.46
CA GLY A 126 -14.72 0.63 21.55
C GLY A 126 -16.23 0.45 21.68
N VAL A 127 -16.85 1.21 22.56
CA VAL A 127 -18.30 1.19 22.78
C VAL A 127 -19.10 1.85 21.65
N THR A 128 -18.41 2.57 20.76
CA THR A 128 -18.99 3.21 19.59
C THR A 128 -18.31 2.69 18.32
N ASN A 129 -18.89 3.00 17.16
CA ASN A 129 -18.25 2.72 15.89
C ASN A 129 -16.86 3.38 15.81
N THR A 130 -15.96 2.75 15.10
CA THR A 130 -14.60 3.24 14.88
C THR A 130 -14.31 3.32 13.37
N ASN A 131 -13.50 4.30 12.99
CA ASN A 131 -13.27 4.59 11.58
C ASN A 131 -12.16 3.70 11.01
N GLY A 132 -12.38 3.27 9.77
CA GLY A 132 -11.34 2.69 8.93
C GLY A 132 -10.21 3.68 8.67
N GLY A 133 -9.01 3.16 8.42
CA GLY A 133 -7.88 3.97 8.02
C GLY A 133 -8.06 4.53 6.62
N ASN A 134 -7.68 5.78 6.39
CA ASN A 134 -7.70 6.38 5.06
C ASN A 134 -6.64 5.75 4.16
N GLY A 135 -6.96 5.62 2.87
CA GLY A 135 -5.99 5.25 1.86
C GLY A 135 -4.93 6.35 1.64
N GLY A 136 -3.73 5.96 1.25
CA GLY A 136 -2.67 6.89 0.89
C GLY A 136 -3.05 7.73 -0.33
N VAL A 137 -2.80 9.04 -0.29
CA VAL A 137 -3.15 9.99 -1.36
C VAL A 137 -1.86 10.53 -1.99
N PRO A 138 -1.42 9.96 -3.13
CA PRO A 138 -0.22 10.42 -3.83
C PRO A 138 -0.47 11.71 -4.62
N SER A 139 0.60 12.48 -4.85
CA SER A 139 0.54 13.76 -5.59
C SER A 139 1.80 14.05 -6.43
N THR A 140 2.75 13.11 -6.53
CA THR A 140 4.09 13.38 -7.09
C THR A 140 4.33 12.82 -8.48
N GLY A 141 3.35 12.19 -9.10
CA GLY A 141 3.50 11.56 -10.41
C GLY A 141 2.49 12.01 -11.44
N GLY A 142 2.63 11.50 -12.66
CA GLY A 142 1.71 11.76 -13.76
C GLY A 142 0.34 11.12 -13.53
N ILE A 143 0.32 9.90 -12.97
CA ILE A 143 -0.91 9.20 -12.56
C ILE A 143 -0.80 8.93 -11.07
N ASN A 144 -1.73 9.46 -10.29
CA ASN A 144 -1.80 9.31 -8.85
C ASN A 144 -3.08 8.56 -8.48
N ILE A 145 -2.93 7.35 -7.93
CA ILE A 145 -4.03 6.45 -7.60
C ILE A 145 -4.15 6.38 -6.08
N ILE A 146 -5.28 6.84 -5.56
CA ILE A 146 -5.56 6.82 -4.12
C ILE A 146 -5.77 5.37 -3.69
N GLY A 147 -5.16 4.99 -2.57
CA GLY A 147 -5.45 3.69 -1.93
C GLY A 147 -6.88 3.64 -1.39
N GLY A 148 -7.48 2.46 -1.37
CA GLY A 148 -8.80 2.27 -0.79
C GLY A 148 -8.78 2.50 0.73
N ASN A 149 -9.85 3.08 1.27
CA ASN A 149 -10.04 3.19 2.71
C ASN A 149 -10.32 1.81 3.32
N GLY A 150 -9.93 1.62 4.56
CA GLY A 150 -10.40 0.49 5.35
C GLY A 150 -11.87 0.65 5.73
N GLY A 151 -12.55 -0.46 5.95
CA GLY A 151 -13.93 -0.46 6.44
C GLY A 151 -14.00 -0.05 7.91
N ASP A 152 -15.11 0.60 8.29
CA ASP A 152 -15.38 0.95 9.68
C ASP A 152 -15.66 -0.30 10.52
N GLY A 153 -15.32 -0.25 11.81
CA GLY A 153 -15.76 -1.21 12.81
C GLY A 153 -17.07 -0.74 13.44
N GLN A 154 -18.06 -1.62 13.47
CA GLN A 154 -19.37 -1.31 14.08
C GLN A 154 -19.56 -2.19 15.32
N SER A 155 -19.75 -1.57 16.47
CA SER A 155 -20.00 -2.25 17.73
C SER A 155 -21.51 -2.42 17.98
N GLY A 156 -21.89 -3.42 18.77
CA GLY A 156 -23.28 -3.71 19.12
C GLY A 156 -23.71 -5.14 18.78
N ASN A 157 -25.01 -5.44 18.91
CA ASN A 157 -25.55 -6.80 18.73
C ASN A 157 -25.45 -7.32 17.28
N ILE A 158 -25.35 -6.41 16.30
CA ILE A 158 -25.15 -6.74 14.88
C ILE A 158 -23.92 -5.96 14.41
N GLY A 159 -22.79 -6.23 15.05
CA GLY A 159 -21.54 -5.56 14.74
C GLY A 159 -20.74 -6.31 13.68
N VAL A 160 -19.86 -5.60 13.02
CA VAL A 160 -18.88 -6.14 12.07
C VAL A 160 -17.55 -5.44 12.26
N SER A 161 -16.45 -6.16 12.11
CA SER A 161 -15.14 -5.54 11.97
C SER A 161 -14.91 -5.07 10.53
N GLY A 162 -14.06 -4.06 10.36
CA GLY A 162 -13.79 -3.48 9.06
C GLY A 162 -12.82 -4.32 8.23
N GLU A 163 -13.06 -4.45 6.95
CA GLU A 163 -12.09 -5.02 6.00
C GLU A 163 -10.97 -4.04 5.70
N GLY A 164 -9.80 -4.54 5.37
CA GLY A 164 -8.67 -3.74 4.92
C GLY A 164 -8.93 -3.12 3.54
N GLY A 165 -8.38 -1.92 3.32
CA GLY A 165 -8.50 -1.20 2.06
C GLY A 165 -7.85 -1.93 0.88
N THR A 166 -8.47 -1.82 -0.29
CA THR A 166 -7.97 -2.36 -1.56
C THR A 166 -6.88 -1.47 -2.12
N SER A 167 -5.75 -2.04 -2.51
CA SER A 167 -4.69 -1.35 -3.24
C SER A 167 -4.87 -1.47 -4.75
N TYR A 168 -4.00 -0.81 -5.51
CA TYR A 168 -3.89 -1.00 -6.97
C TYR A 168 -3.71 -2.48 -7.37
N TRP A 169 -3.11 -3.29 -6.50
CA TRP A 169 -2.74 -4.69 -6.75
C TRP A 169 -3.78 -5.71 -6.27
N GLY A 170 -4.74 -5.29 -5.47
CA GLY A 170 -5.80 -6.19 -5.01
C GLY A 170 -6.39 -5.85 -3.66
N GLY A 171 -7.29 -6.70 -3.21
CA GLY A 171 -8.08 -6.54 -2.01
C GLY A 171 -7.27 -6.59 -0.72
N GLY A 172 -7.80 -5.93 0.30
CA GLY A 172 -7.27 -5.93 1.65
C GLY A 172 -7.52 -7.22 2.43
N GLY A 173 -7.02 -7.26 3.65
CA GLY A 173 -7.24 -8.34 4.59
C GLY A 173 -8.70 -8.38 5.02
N ARG A 174 -9.28 -9.58 5.06
CA ARG A 174 -10.65 -9.79 5.53
C ARG A 174 -10.77 -9.44 7.02
N ALA A 175 -11.89 -8.87 7.39
CA ALA A 175 -12.34 -8.82 8.77
C ALA A 175 -12.36 -10.24 9.37
N GLY A 176 -11.98 -10.41 10.62
CA GLY A 176 -11.80 -11.75 11.19
C GLY A 176 -12.31 -11.91 12.59
N ALA A 177 -13.08 -12.97 12.84
CA ALA A 177 -13.37 -13.46 14.16
C ALA A 177 -12.10 -13.95 14.83
N GLY A 178 -11.79 -13.46 16.00
CA GLY A 178 -10.58 -13.79 16.76
C GLY A 178 -9.36 -12.97 16.36
N GLY A 179 -9.29 -12.42 15.18
CA GLY A 179 -8.19 -11.57 14.72
C GLY A 179 -8.43 -11.11 13.29
N GLY A 180 -7.98 -9.92 12.95
CA GLY A 180 -8.02 -9.41 11.58
C GLY A 180 -7.04 -10.17 10.69
N VAL A 181 -7.41 -10.37 9.43
CA VAL A 181 -6.54 -11.01 8.44
C VAL A 181 -5.59 -9.99 7.84
N SER A 182 -4.32 -10.36 7.69
CA SER A 182 -3.33 -9.49 7.05
C SER A 182 -3.64 -9.30 5.56
N GLY A 183 -3.35 -8.10 5.06
CA GLY A 183 -3.37 -7.81 3.63
C GLY A 183 -2.35 -8.68 2.89
N LYS A 184 -2.70 -9.19 1.71
CA LYS A 184 -1.82 -10.05 0.91
C LYS A 184 -1.34 -9.37 -0.36
N ALA A 185 -2.21 -8.59 -1.02
CA ALA A 185 -1.82 -7.80 -2.17
C ALA A 185 -0.87 -6.67 -1.75
N TYR A 186 0.13 -6.35 -2.57
CA TYR A 186 1.07 -5.27 -2.26
C TYR A 186 0.34 -3.98 -1.92
N GLY A 187 0.71 -3.35 -0.80
CA GLY A 187 0.11 -2.11 -0.32
C GLY A 187 -1.31 -2.22 0.23
N SER A 188 -1.94 -3.39 0.27
CA SER A 188 -3.30 -3.54 0.80
C SER A 188 -3.36 -3.42 2.31
N GLY A 189 -4.48 -2.92 2.84
CA GLY A 189 -4.71 -2.77 4.28
C GLY A 189 -5.01 -4.08 5.00
N GLY A 190 -4.73 -4.14 6.30
CA GLY A 190 -5.10 -5.26 7.17
C GLY A 190 -6.54 -5.13 7.68
N GLY A 191 -7.21 -6.27 7.90
CA GLY A 191 -8.56 -6.31 8.45
C GLY A 191 -8.61 -6.02 9.95
N GLY A 192 -9.71 -5.45 10.42
CA GLY A 192 -9.99 -5.25 11.84
C GLY A 192 -10.32 -6.56 12.56
N ALA A 193 -9.99 -6.62 13.84
CA ALA A 193 -10.28 -7.76 14.71
C ALA A 193 -11.64 -7.65 15.40
N TYR A 194 -12.24 -8.77 15.80
CA TYR A 194 -13.37 -8.77 16.71
C TYR A 194 -13.40 -10.00 17.61
N ASP A 195 -13.99 -9.85 18.80
CA ASP A 195 -14.20 -10.93 19.75
C ASP A 195 -15.60 -11.53 19.55
N ALA A 196 -15.67 -12.57 18.73
CA ALA A 196 -16.94 -13.24 18.41
C ALA A 196 -17.57 -13.99 19.57
N GLY A 197 -16.79 -14.32 20.59
CA GLY A 197 -17.26 -15.13 21.73
C GLY A 197 -17.53 -14.31 22.98
N TYR A 198 -17.44 -12.98 22.91
CA TYR A 198 -17.55 -12.11 24.10
C TYR A 198 -16.58 -12.50 25.23
N SER A 199 -15.45 -13.06 24.86
CA SER A 199 -14.52 -13.68 25.78
C SER A 199 -13.73 -12.68 26.63
N GLY A 200 -13.69 -11.40 26.22
CA GLY A 200 -12.79 -10.40 26.79
C GLY A 200 -11.32 -10.65 26.44
N THR A 201 -11.03 -11.61 25.55
CA THR A 201 -9.68 -11.93 25.10
C THR A 201 -9.16 -10.85 24.15
N SER A 202 -7.87 -10.53 24.26
CA SER A 202 -7.21 -9.61 23.36
C SER A 202 -7.13 -10.21 21.94
N MET A 203 -7.61 -9.49 20.94
CA MET A 203 -7.56 -9.86 19.53
C MET A 203 -6.75 -8.83 18.75
N THR A 204 -5.88 -9.30 17.88
CA THR A 204 -4.96 -8.44 17.10
C THR A 204 -5.52 -8.19 15.70
N GLY A 205 -5.49 -6.95 15.24
CA GLY A 205 -5.82 -6.58 13.86
C GLY A 205 -4.83 -7.17 12.86
N GLY A 206 -5.27 -7.32 11.61
CA GLY A 206 -4.42 -7.79 10.53
C GLY A 206 -3.31 -6.79 10.20
N LYS A 207 -2.14 -7.28 9.81
CA LYS A 207 -1.05 -6.44 9.32
C LYS A 207 -1.35 -5.94 7.91
N GLY A 208 -1.01 -4.69 7.59
CA GLY A 208 -0.99 -4.21 6.21
C GLY A 208 0.14 -4.89 5.41
N ALA A 209 -0.02 -4.97 4.10
CA ALA A 209 1.01 -5.50 3.20
C ALA A 209 2.06 -4.43 2.89
N ALA A 210 3.30 -4.86 2.66
CA ALA A 210 4.37 -3.98 2.18
C ALA A 210 4.06 -3.43 0.79
N GLY A 211 4.66 -2.29 0.43
CA GLY A 211 4.61 -1.72 -0.91
C GLY A 211 5.45 -2.49 -1.92
N ILE A 212 5.51 -1.95 -3.13
CA ILE A 212 6.29 -2.49 -4.26
C ILE A 212 6.71 -1.36 -5.19
N CYS A 213 7.83 -1.53 -5.87
CA CYS A 213 8.23 -0.66 -6.99
C CYS A 213 8.59 -1.51 -8.21
N ILE A 214 7.93 -1.23 -9.33
CA ILE A 214 8.22 -1.84 -10.63
C ILE A 214 8.78 -0.77 -11.55
N ILE A 215 9.92 -1.04 -12.17
CA ILE A 215 10.59 -0.14 -13.09
C ILE A 215 10.73 -0.84 -14.43
N GLU A 216 10.06 -0.31 -15.45
CA GLU A 216 10.19 -0.76 -16.83
C GLU A 216 11.18 0.17 -17.54
N GLU A 217 12.17 -0.41 -18.18
CA GLU A 217 13.29 0.30 -18.81
C GLU A 217 13.11 0.35 -20.33
N PHE A 218 13.36 1.54 -20.92
CA PHE A 218 13.22 1.79 -22.36
C PHE A 218 14.46 2.48 -22.94
N ALA A 219 14.87 2.04 -24.15
CA ALA A 219 15.98 2.61 -24.93
C ALA A 219 15.48 3.30 -26.21
#